data_0df8e69c88a2923032b0ec42141ed7ba
#
_entry.id   0df8e69c88a2923032b0ec42141ed7ba
#
_cell.length_a   1.000
_cell.length_b   1.000
_cell.length_c   1.000
_cell.angle_alpha   90.00
_cell.angle_beta   90.00
_cell.angle_gamma   90.00
#
_symmetry.space_group_name_H-M   'P 1'
#
loop_
_entity.id
_entity.type
_entity.pdbx_description
1 polymer ?
#
loop_
_entity_poly.entity_id
_entity_poly.type
_entity_poly.pdbx_seq_one_letter_code
_entity_poly.pdbx_strand_id
1 'polypeptide(L)'
;GVALALTMIMFGFQLYCDFASYSAIAIGASSVLGIELCPNFAAPFFSSSVSEFWRRWHISLSSWLRDYVYIPLGGNRCSKVRKYFNIMVTFLTSGIWHGASWHFVLWGALQGIFIVIGDMLRPAKTKFHTVFHVKTQSVGFRCGQVCMTYLLFLVSFTFFRAPTISDGVYYLERIVRHFDIWALLDGSVYTLGLDAKEMLVFVIAVAILCIVDWYYQKKKAYFDTLVKNQCLAVQYLIVLTLFVMILVFGVYGEGYNACLLYT
;
A
#
# COMPACT_ATOMS: atom_id res chain seq x y z
N GLY A 1 -22.97 0.52 -0.36
CA GLY A 1 -21.90 0.91 -1.30
C GLY A 1 -20.82 1.73 -0.63
N VAL A 2 -21.14 2.96 -0.15
CA VAL A 2 -20.12 3.85 0.48
C VAL A 2 -19.49 3.21 1.70
N ALA A 3 -20.25 2.56 2.56
CA ALA A 3 -19.71 1.85 3.72
C ALA A 3 -18.67 0.78 3.30
N LEU A 4 -18.98 -0.02 2.26
CA LEU A 4 -18.05 -1.00 1.70
C LEU A 4 -16.80 -0.36 1.07
N ALA A 5 -16.95 0.79 0.39
CA ALA A 5 -15.80 1.53 -0.14
C ALA A 5 -14.89 2.02 1.00
N LEU A 6 -15.49 2.46 2.10
CA LEU A 6 -14.76 2.91 3.28
C LEU A 6 -13.99 1.74 3.94
N THR A 7 -14.62 0.56 4.11
CA THR A 7 -13.92 -0.63 4.63
C THR A 7 -12.76 -1.04 3.74
N MET A 8 -12.88 -0.91 2.42
CA MET A 8 -11.79 -1.17 1.49
C MET A 8 -10.61 -0.20 1.68
N ILE A 9 -10.91 1.09 1.88
CA ILE A 9 -9.90 2.11 2.20
C ILE A 9 -9.22 1.80 3.55
N MET A 10 -10.01 1.50 4.58
CA MET A 10 -9.51 1.15 5.90
C MET A 10 -8.62 -0.09 5.86
N PHE A 11 -9.02 -1.12 5.11
CA PHE A 11 -8.21 -2.32 4.91
C PHE A 11 -6.86 -1.99 4.24
N GLY A 12 -6.83 -1.09 3.25
CA GLY A 12 -5.58 -0.66 2.63
C GLY A 12 -4.61 -0.03 3.64
N PHE A 13 -5.09 0.84 4.51
CA PHE A 13 -4.29 1.42 5.58
C PHE A 13 -3.90 0.39 6.64
N GLN A 14 -4.81 -0.48 7.04
CA GLN A 14 -4.53 -1.57 7.97
C GLN A 14 -3.39 -2.44 7.45
N LEU A 15 -3.48 -2.92 6.22
CA LEU A 15 -2.45 -3.76 5.61
C LEU A 15 -1.08 -3.06 5.57
N TYR A 16 -1.08 -1.76 5.29
CA TYR A 16 0.15 -0.98 5.32
C TYR A 16 0.72 -0.86 6.73
N CYS A 17 -0.09 -0.49 7.71
CA CYS A 17 0.35 -0.33 9.09
C CYS A 17 0.86 -1.64 9.67
N ASP A 18 0.12 -2.74 9.50
CA ASP A 18 0.49 -4.06 10.04
C ASP A 18 1.83 -4.51 9.48
N PHE A 19 2.02 -4.41 8.18
CA PHE A 19 3.24 -4.89 7.58
C PHE A 19 4.42 -3.91 7.75
N ALA A 20 4.19 -2.60 7.75
CA ALA A 20 5.24 -1.61 7.99
C ALA A 20 5.74 -1.69 9.43
N SER A 21 4.85 -1.83 10.43
CA SER A 21 5.24 -1.98 11.82
C SER A 21 5.99 -3.28 12.08
N TYR A 22 5.52 -4.40 11.55
CA TYR A 22 6.22 -5.68 11.62
C TYR A 22 7.64 -5.58 11.03
N SER A 23 7.77 -4.99 9.84
CA SER A 23 9.07 -4.78 9.20
C SER A 23 9.99 -3.88 10.02
N ALA A 24 9.45 -2.81 10.63
CA ALA A 24 10.23 -1.91 11.48
C ALA A 24 10.73 -2.61 12.75
N ILE A 25 9.89 -3.46 13.38
CA ILE A 25 10.29 -4.29 14.53
C ILE A 25 11.39 -5.26 14.12
N ALA A 26 11.27 -5.93 12.99
CA ALA A 26 12.28 -6.86 12.49
C ALA A 26 13.62 -6.14 12.21
N ILE A 27 13.59 -4.95 11.59
CA ILE A 27 14.78 -4.11 11.35
C ILE A 27 15.42 -3.69 12.69
N GLY A 28 14.61 -3.25 13.66
CA GLY A 28 15.10 -2.86 14.97
C GLY A 28 15.77 -4.03 15.72
N ALA A 29 15.11 -5.19 15.75
CA ALA A 29 15.63 -6.39 16.39
C ALA A 29 16.93 -6.89 15.73
N SER A 30 16.98 -6.91 14.40
CA SER A 30 18.20 -7.31 13.67
C SER A 30 19.37 -6.35 13.88
N SER A 31 19.09 -5.05 14.00
CA SER A 31 20.12 -4.03 14.27
C SER A 31 20.80 -4.25 15.63
N VAL A 32 20.08 -4.74 16.64
CA VAL A 32 20.66 -5.10 17.95
C VAL A 32 21.66 -6.26 17.80
N LEU A 33 21.43 -7.15 16.83
CA LEU A 33 22.33 -8.27 16.51
C LEU A 33 23.46 -7.90 15.54
N GLY A 34 23.56 -6.61 15.14
CA GLY A 34 24.53 -6.14 14.16
C GLY A 34 24.20 -6.51 12.71
N ILE A 35 22.95 -6.92 12.42
CA ILE A 35 22.49 -7.28 11.08
C ILE A 35 21.68 -6.12 10.50
N GLU A 36 22.11 -5.59 9.37
CA GLU A 36 21.40 -4.52 8.67
C GLU A 36 20.40 -5.12 7.66
N LEU A 37 19.11 -4.85 7.87
CA LEU A 37 18.05 -5.19 6.94
C LEU A 37 17.62 -3.97 6.13
N CYS A 38 17.22 -4.20 4.86
CA CYS A 38 16.69 -3.13 4.04
C CYS A 38 15.25 -2.74 4.47
N PRO A 39 14.88 -1.45 4.36
CA PRO A 39 13.50 -1.02 4.62
C PRO A 39 12.57 -1.62 3.56
N ASN A 40 11.35 -2.01 4.00
CA ASN A 40 10.33 -2.58 3.13
C ASN A 40 9.37 -1.55 2.53
N PHE A 41 9.31 -0.34 3.11
CA PHE A 41 8.35 0.68 2.70
C PHE A 41 9.00 2.06 2.56
N ALA A 42 8.54 2.82 1.56
CA ALA A 42 9.05 4.15 1.23
C ALA A 42 7.91 5.09 0.80
N ALA A 43 6.94 5.35 1.69
CA ALA A 43 5.73 6.14 1.43
C ALA A 43 4.96 5.64 0.18
N PRO A 44 4.49 4.38 0.17
CA PRO A 44 3.94 3.74 -1.03
C PRO A 44 2.66 4.41 -1.54
N PHE A 45 1.81 4.94 -0.66
CA PHE A 45 0.55 5.57 -1.04
C PHE A 45 0.71 6.96 -1.66
N PHE A 46 1.93 7.50 -1.72
CA PHE A 46 2.27 8.70 -2.49
C PHE A 46 2.78 8.40 -3.90
N SER A 47 2.61 7.17 -4.38
CA SER A 47 3.05 6.74 -5.71
C SER A 47 2.14 7.25 -6.81
N SER A 48 2.72 7.80 -7.87
CA SER A 48 2.01 8.33 -9.04
C SER A 48 1.76 7.30 -10.14
N SER A 49 2.19 6.06 -9.94
CA SER A 49 1.97 4.93 -10.86
C SER A 49 2.13 3.59 -10.13
N VAL A 50 1.51 2.53 -10.67
CA VAL A 50 1.64 1.17 -10.11
C VAL A 50 3.09 0.68 -10.13
N SER A 51 3.87 1.02 -11.16
CA SER A 51 5.31 0.74 -11.18
C SER A 51 6.09 1.46 -10.07
N GLU A 52 5.71 2.68 -9.72
CA GLU A 52 6.32 3.42 -8.60
C GLU A 52 5.88 2.83 -7.27
N PHE A 53 4.61 2.42 -7.15
CA PHE A 53 4.09 1.76 -5.97
C PHE A 53 4.92 0.51 -5.62
N TRP A 54 5.18 -0.38 -6.55
CA TRP A 54 5.99 -1.59 -6.32
C TRP A 54 7.47 -1.32 -6.01
N ARG A 55 8.00 -0.15 -6.34
CA ARG A 55 9.34 0.27 -5.87
C ARG A 55 9.36 0.77 -4.43
N ARG A 56 8.18 1.01 -3.83
CA ARG A 56 8.00 1.58 -2.51
C ARG A 56 7.26 0.65 -1.55
N TRP A 57 6.65 -0.40 -2.07
CA TRP A 57 5.89 -1.42 -1.34
C TRP A 57 6.65 -2.74 -1.38
N HIS A 58 6.81 -3.36 -0.19
CA HIS A 58 7.47 -4.67 -0.02
C HIS A 58 8.79 -4.76 -0.81
N ILE A 59 9.69 -3.80 -0.55
CA ILE A 59 10.91 -3.57 -1.34
C ILE A 59 11.79 -4.82 -1.38
N SER A 60 11.89 -5.57 -0.27
CA SER A 60 12.66 -6.82 -0.22
C SER A 60 12.14 -7.86 -1.21
N LEU A 61 10.84 -8.16 -1.20
CA LEU A 61 10.22 -9.10 -2.14
C LEU A 61 10.29 -8.59 -3.58
N SER A 62 9.99 -7.31 -3.81
CA SER A 62 10.05 -6.69 -5.14
C SER A 62 11.46 -6.74 -5.73
N SER A 63 12.48 -6.55 -4.90
CA SER A 63 13.88 -6.69 -5.31
C SER A 63 14.23 -8.14 -5.60
N TRP A 64 13.82 -9.07 -4.76
CA TRP A 64 14.05 -10.49 -4.97
C TRP A 64 13.41 -10.98 -6.28
N LEU A 65 12.13 -10.67 -6.51
CA LEU A 65 11.44 -11.02 -7.76
C LEU A 65 12.11 -10.39 -8.99
N ARG A 66 12.57 -9.14 -8.87
CA ARG A 66 13.33 -8.49 -9.93
C ARG A 66 14.61 -9.26 -10.25
N ASP A 67 15.38 -9.60 -9.24
CA ASP A 67 16.73 -10.14 -9.42
C ASP A 67 16.70 -11.62 -9.80
N TYR A 68 15.76 -12.41 -9.28
CA TYR A 68 15.70 -13.86 -9.50
C TYR A 68 14.64 -14.32 -10.51
N VAL A 69 13.67 -13.47 -10.89
CA VAL A 69 12.66 -13.81 -11.89
C VAL A 69 12.75 -12.89 -13.10
N TYR A 70 12.63 -11.57 -12.89
CA TYR A 70 12.52 -10.63 -13.99
C TYR A 70 13.80 -10.50 -14.81
N ILE A 71 14.96 -10.33 -14.18
CA ILE A 71 16.27 -10.18 -14.85
C ILE A 71 16.66 -11.44 -15.58
N PRO A 72 16.57 -12.66 -15.00
CA PRO A 72 16.88 -13.90 -15.72
C PRO A 72 16.01 -14.15 -16.95
N LEU A 73 14.77 -13.68 -16.98
CA LEU A 73 13.89 -13.75 -18.15
C LEU A 73 14.26 -12.75 -19.27
N GLY A 74 15.28 -11.90 -19.04
CA GLY A 74 15.76 -10.89 -19.98
C GLY A 74 15.47 -9.44 -19.55
N GLY A 75 14.71 -9.22 -18.48
CA GLY A 75 14.42 -7.91 -17.91
C GLY A 75 13.86 -6.92 -18.94
N ASN A 76 14.47 -5.73 -18.99
CA ASN A 76 14.15 -4.65 -19.95
C ASN A 76 14.98 -4.74 -21.27
N ARG A 77 15.98 -5.63 -21.32
CA ARG A 77 16.94 -5.71 -22.44
C ARG A 77 16.46 -6.66 -23.54
N CYS A 78 15.18 -6.56 -23.90
CA CYS A 78 14.52 -7.42 -24.89
C CYS A 78 13.42 -6.65 -25.64
N SER A 79 12.73 -7.30 -26.60
CA SER A 79 11.60 -6.68 -27.29
C SER A 79 10.47 -6.27 -26.32
N LYS A 80 9.64 -5.31 -26.72
CA LYS A 80 8.51 -4.85 -25.88
C LYS A 80 7.58 -5.99 -25.48
N VAL A 81 7.28 -6.90 -26.41
CA VAL A 81 6.42 -8.07 -26.15
C VAL A 81 7.03 -8.97 -25.08
N ARG A 82 8.32 -9.27 -25.21
CA ARG A 82 9.06 -10.09 -24.24
C ARG A 82 9.11 -9.41 -22.86
N LYS A 83 9.35 -8.10 -22.82
CA LYS A 83 9.30 -7.30 -21.57
C LYS A 83 7.95 -7.44 -20.86
N TYR A 84 6.85 -7.34 -21.61
CA TYR A 84 5.50 -7.47 -21.02
C TYR A 84 5.25 -8.89 -20.51
N PHE A 85 5.68 -9.89 -21.25
CA PHE A 85 5.67 -11.28 -20.77
C PHE A 85 6.47 -11.44 -19.48
N ASN A 86 7.69 -10.90 -19.41
CA ASN A 86 8.52 -10.96 -18.20
C ASN A 86 7.84 -10.31 -16.99
N ILE A 87 7.18 -9.16 -17.18
CA ILE A 87 6.38 -8.49 -16.11
C ILE A 87 5.25 -9.41 -15.67
N MET A 88 4.48 -9.98 -16.60
CA MET A 88 3.36 -10.86 -16.25
C MET A 88 3.82 -12.09 -15.47
N VAL A 89 4.88 -12.76 -15.92
CA VAL A 89 5.45 -13.92 -15.21
C VAL A 89 5.89 -13.53 -13.81
N THR A 90 6.57 -12.40 -13.65
CA THR A 90 7.04 -11.92 -12.34
C THR A 90 5.90 -11.72 -11.36
N PHE A 91 4.82 -11.07 -11.79
CA PHE A 91 3.67 -10.81 -10.92
C PHE A 91 2.78 -12.03 -10.70
N LEU A 92 2.66 -12.93 -11.66
CA LEU A 92 2.02 -14.23 -11.45
C LEU A 92 2.80 -15.07 -10.43
N THR A 93 4.13 -15.09 -10.51
CA THR A 93 4.99 -15.72 -9.50
C THR A 93 4.75 -15.12 -8.12
N SER A 94 4.64 -13.77 -8.01
CA SER A 94 4.31 -13.09 -6.77
C SER A 94 2.94 -13.53 -6.23
N GLY A 95 1.93 -13.65 -7.09
CA GLY A 95 0.60 -14.12 -6.70
C GLY A 95 0.63 -15.54 -6.15
N ILE A 96 1.28 -16.47 -6.85
CA ILE A 96 1.41 -17.87 -6.41
C ILE A 96 2.21 -17.98 -5.11
N TRP A 97 3.20 -17.12 -4.90
CA TRP A 97 3.99 -17.07 -3.68
C TRP A 97 3.15 -16.72 -2.45
N HIS A 98 2.13 -15.87 -2.61
CA HIS A 98 1.19 -15.51 -1.54
C HIS A 98 0.21 -16.64 -1.15
N GLY A 99 -0.01 -17.61 -2.05
CA GLY A 99 -0.84 -18.77 -1.76
C GLY A 99 -1.31 -19.50 -3.01
N ALA A 100 -1.59 -20.80 -2.88
CA ALA A 100 -2.03 -21.67 -3.96
C ALA A 100 -3.55 -21.54 -4.25
N SER A 101 -4.06 -20.30 -4.28
CA SER A 101 -5.46 -20.01 -4.57
C SER A 101 -5.63 -19.09 -5.77
N TRP A 102 -6.70 -19.28 -6.54
CA TRP A 102 -6.95 -18.51 -7.76
C TRP A 102 -7.12 -17.00 -7.54
N HIS A 103 -7.60 -16.57 -6.38
CA HIS A 103 -7.73 -15.15 -6.08
C HIS A 103 -6.36 -14.45 -5.96
N PHE A 104 -5.31 -15.13 -5.44
CA PHE A 104 -3.95 -14.60 -5.44
C PHE A 104 -3.32 -14.57 -6.84
N VAL A 105 -3.60 -15.57 -7.67
CA VAL A 105 -3.16 -15.59 -9.07
C VAL A 105 -3.81 -14.43 -9.84
N LEU A 106 -5.11 -14.19 -9.63
CA LEU A 106 -5.82 -13.05 -10.23
C LEU A 106 -5.24 -11.72 -9.73
N TRP A 107 -4.99 -11.59 -8.42
CA TRP A 107 -4.37 -10.39 -7.86
C TRP A 107 -3.01 -10.11 -8.52
N GLY A 108 -2.13 -11.10 -8.63
CA GLY A 108 -0.85 -10.97 -9.31
C GLY A 108 -1.01 -10.60 -10.78
N ALA A 109 -1.95 -11.25 -11.50
CA ALA A 109 -2.25 -10.91 -12.89
C ALA A 109 -2.68 -9.45 -13.04
N LEU A 110 -3.56 -8.93 -12.17
CA LEU A 110 -4.01 -7.54 -12.18
C LEU A 110 -2.84 -6.56 -11.99
N GLN A 111 -1.92 -6.84 -11.06
CA GLN A 111 -0.72 -6.01 -10.87
C GLN A 111 0.15 -5.95 -12.13
N GLY A 112 0.40 -7.08 -12.75
CA GLY A 112 1.14 -7.16 -14.01
C GLY A 112 0.44 -6.40 -15.14
N ILE A 113 -0.87 -6.59 -15.30
CA ILE A 113 -1.71 -5.90 -16.29
C ILE A 113 -1.67 -4.37 -16.09
N PHE A 114 -1.81 -3.87 -14.87
CA PHE A 114 -1.77 -2.43 -14.61
C PHE A 114 -0.42 -1.81 -15.00
N ILE A 115 0.68 -2.51 -14.75
CA ILE A 115 2.01 -2.04 -15.13
C ILE A 115 2.17 -2.05 -16.66
N VAL A 116 1.76 -3.13 -17.32
CA VAL A 116 1.84 -3.27 -18.78
C VAL A 116 0.99 -2.20 -19.48
N ILE A 117 -0.28 -2.04 -19.08
CA ILE A 117 -1.17 -1.00 -19.63
C ILE A 117 -0.58 0.40 -19.37
N GLY A 118 -0.07 0.66 -18.17
CA GLY A 118 0.56 1.92 -17.83
C GLY A 118 1.75 2.27 -18.73
N ASP A 119 2.59 1.26 -19.07
CA ASP A 119 3.72 1.43 -19.98
C ASP A 119 3.29 1.56 -21.44
N MET A 120 2.31 0.79 -21.90
CA MET A 120 1.74 0.87 -23.25
C MET A 120 1.09 2.24 -23.51
N LEU A 121 0.38 2.78 -22.54
CA LEU A 121 -0.31 4.07 -22.67
C LEU A 121 0.61 5.27 -22.49
N ARG A 122 1.86 5.07 -22.07
CA ARG A 122 2.81 6.19 -21.82
C ARG A 122 2.99 7.10 -23.05
N PRO A 123 3.23 6.60 -24.28
CA PRO A 123 3.38 7.47 -25.44
C PRO A 123 2.13 8.29 -25.73
N ALA A 124 0.94 7.65 -25.65
CA ALA A 124 -0.34 8.32 -25.87
C ALA A 124 -0.60 9.41 -24.82
N LYS A 125 -0.34 9.11 -23.54
CA LYS A 125 -0.43 10.09 -22.45
C LYS A 125 0.52 11.27 -22.67
N THR A 126 1.78 11.02 -23.05
CA THR A 126 2.74 12.08 -23.33
C THR A 126 2.24 12.97 -24.46
N LYS A 127 1.79 12.38 -25.58
CA LYS A 127 1.24 13.15 -26.72
C LYS A 127 0.02 13.98 -26.30
N PHE A 128 -0.91 13.39 -25.55
CA PHE A 128 -2.09 14.08 -25.01
C PHE A 128 -1.67 15.28 -24.15
N HIS A 129 -0.74 15.10 -23.21
CA HIS A 129 -0.28 16.17 -22.33
C HIS A 129 0.37 17.31 -23.12
N THR A 130 1.13 17.00 -24.19
CA THR A 130 1.75 18.00 -25.04
C THR A 130 0.71 18.76 -25.84
N VAL A 131 -0.24 18.08 -26.49
CA VAL A 131 -1.30 18.70 -27.32
C VAL A 131 -2.23 19.58 -26.50
N PHE A 132 -2.62 19.14 -25.31
CA PHE A 132 -3.53 19.89 -24.44
C PHE A 132 -2.81 20.78 -23.41
N HIS A 133 -1.51 20.97 -23.55
CA HIS A 133 -0.70 21.79 -22.63
C HIS A 133 -0.94 21.52 -21.16
N VAL A 134 -1.11 20.22 -20.79
CA VAL A 134 -1.41 19.79 -19.42
C VAL A 134 -0.22 20.11 -18.51
N LYS A 135 -0.45 20.87 -17.44
CA LYS A 135 0.58 21.18 -16.42
C LYS A 135 0.86 19.95 -15.54
N THR A 136 1.66 19.00 -16.07
CA THR A 136 1.97 17.73 -15.41
C THR A 136 2.73 17.88 -14.09
N GLN A 137 3.35 19.04 -13.85
CA GLN A 137 4.05 19.36 -12.60
C GLN A 137 3.12 19.97 -11.54
N SER A 138 1.85 20.23 -11.86
CA SER A 138 0.91 20.79 -10.90
C SER A 138 0.59 19.81 -9.78
N VAL A 139 0.34 20.33 -8.58
CA VAL A 139 -0.05 19.54 -7.41
C VAL A 139 -1.33 18.73 -7.70
N GLY A 140 -2.33 19.38 -8.32
CA GLY A 140 -3.60 18.72 -8.66
C GLY A 140 -3.42 17.53 -9.60
N PHE A 141 -2.57 17.67 -10.64
CA PHE A 141 -2.27 16.55 -11.53
C PHE A 141 -1.60 15.39 -10.80
N ARG A 142 -0.64 15.68 -9.93
CA ARG A 142 0.04 14.66 -9.13
C ARG A 142 -0.92 13.99 -8.13
N CYS A 143 -1.78 14.76 -7.46
CA CYS A 143 -2.82 14.20 -6.61
C CYS A 143 -3.73 13.24 -7.38
N GLY A 144 -4.18 13.61 -8.58
CA GLY A 144 -4.99 12.73 -9.43
C GLY A 144 -4.28 11.42 -9.78
N GLN A 145 -2.97 11.46 -10.07
CA GLN A 145 -2.18 10.25 -10.31
C GLN A 145 -2.08 9.36 -9.07
N VAL A 146 -1.83 9.96 -7.91
CA VAL A 146 -1.75 9.25 -6.62
C VAL A 146 -3.10 8.61 -6.29
N CYS A 147 -4.20 9.34 -6.40
CA CYS A 147 -5.55 8.81 -6.18
C CYS A 147 -5.87 7.64 -7.13
N MET A 148 -5.55 7.77 -8.42
CA MET A 148 -5.76 6.69 -9.40
C MET A 148 -4.91 5.45 -9.05
N THR A 149 -3.64 5.64 -8.68
CA THR A 149 -2.76 4.53 -8.29
C THR A 149 -3.29 3.83 -7.04
N TYR A 150 -3.74 4.59 -6.05
CA TYR A 150 -4.33 4.07 -4.83
C TYR A 150 -5.64 3.33 -5.10
N LEU A 151 -6.50 3.85 -5.99
CA LEU A 151 -7.71 3.16 -6.41
C LEU A 151 -7.42 1.81 -7.08
N LEU A 152 -6.45 1.75 -8.00
CA LEU A 152 -6.03 0.49 -8.62
C LEU A 152 -5.47 -0.51 -7.59
N PHE A 153 -4.72 -0.01 -6.59
CA PHE A 153 -4.29 -0.79 -5.44
C PHE A 153 -5.51 -1.37 -4.70
N LEU A 154 -6.47 -0.54 -4.29
CA LEU A 154 -7.63 -0.99 -3.54
C LEU A 154 -8.45 -2.04 -4.31
N VAL A 155 -8.74 -1.79 -5.59
CA VAL A 155 -9.49 -2.73 -6.44
C VAL A 155 -8.79 -4.08 -6.52
N SER A 156 -7.47 -4.11 -6.72
CA SER A 156 -6.74 -5.37 -6.80
C SER A 156 -6.64 -6.07 -5.45
N PHE A 157 -6.41 -5.33 -4.37
CA PHE A 157 -6.32 -5.88 -3.02
C PHE A 157 -7.66 -6.37 -2.45
N THR A 158 -8.79 -5.97 -3.05
CA THR A 158 -10.07 -6.63 -2.76
C THR A 158 -10.01 -8.13 -3.09
N PHE A 159 -9.41 -8.51 -4.22
CA PHE A 159 -9.20 -9.92 -4.56
C PHE A 159 -8.18 -10.61 -3.66
N PHE A 160 -7.18 -9.87 -3.18
CA PHE A 160 -6.22 -10.41 -2.22
C PHE A 160 -6.89 -10.82 -0.89
N ARG A 161 -7.87 -10.04 -0.43
CA ARG A 161 -8.58 -10.26 0.84
C ARG A 161 -9.78 -11.20 0.72
N ALA A 162 -10.43 -11.22 -0.43
CA ALA A 162 -11.65 -12.02 -0.65
C ALA A 162 -11.31 -13.52 -0.66
N PRO A 163 -12.12 -14.37 -0.02
CA PRO A 163 -11.91 -15.83 -0.01
C PRO A 163 -11.99 -16.44 -1.41
N THR A 164 -12.82 -15.90 -2.29
CA THR A 164 -12.97 -16.35 -3.68
C THR A 164 -13.00 -15.17 -4.65
N ILE A 165 -12.76 -15.44 -5.94
CA ILE A 165 -12.90 -14.44 -7.01
C ILE A 165 -14.33 -13.90 -7.07
N SER A 166 -15.33 -14.77 -6.92
CA SER A 166 -16.74 -14.41 -6.90
C SER A 166 -17.07 -13.39 -5.82
N ASP A 167 -16.55 -13.60 -4.62
CA ASP A 167 -16.76 -12.68 -3.48
C ASP A 167 -16.12 -11.31 -3.76
N GLY A 168 -14.91 -11.30 -4.33
CA GLY A 168 -14.25 -10.05 -4.72
C GLY A 168 -15.03 -9.27 -5.77
N VAL A 169 -15.55 -9.95 -6.81
CA VAL A 169 -16.41 -9.34 -7.83
C VAL A 169 -17.71 -8.83 -7.21
N TYR A 170 -18.38 -9.63 -6.40
CA TYR A 170 -19.61 -9.24 -5.70
C TYR A 170 -19.40 -8.01 -4.82
N TYR A 171 -18.30 -7.95 -4.09
CA TYR A 171 -17.96 -6.81 -3.24
C TYR A 171 -17.81 -5.52 -4.06
N LEU A 172 -17.06 -5.56 -5.17
CA LEU A 172 -16.86 -4.41 -6.05
C LEU A 172 -18.18 -3.99 -6.75
N GLU A 173 -19.00 -4.95 -7.18
CA GLU A 173 -20.33 -4.71 -7.75
C GLU A 173 -21.24 -3.99 -6.75
N ARG A 174 -21.26 -4.43 -5.49
CA ARG A 174 -22.04 -3.80 -4.41
C ARG A 174 -21.60 -2.36 -4.15
N ILE A 175 -20.30 -2.06 -4.22
CA ILE A 175 -19.81 -0.69 -4.08
C ILE A 175 -20.42 0.21 -5.17
N VAL A 176 -20.43 -0.26 -6.43
CA VAL A 176 -20.88 0.55 -7.57
C VAL A 176 -22.40 0.65 -7.64
N ARG A 177 -23.14 -0.47 -7.50
CA ARG A 177 -24.60 -0.50 -7.68
C ARG A 177 -25.38 0.10 -6.52
N HIS A 178 -24.82 0.07 -5.32
CA HIS A 178 -25.50 0.55 -4.10
C HIS A 178 -24.74 1.72 -3.48
N PHE A 179 -24.21 2.63 -4.31
CA PHE A 179 -23.50 3.79 -3.83
C PHE A 179 -24.49 4.78 -3.20
N ASP A 180 -24.48 4.86 -1.87
CA ASP A 180 -25.31 5.74 -1.07
C ASP A 180 -24.43 6.61 -0.19
N ILE A 181 -24.35 7.90 -0.53
CA ILE A 181 -23.51 8.86 0.19
C ILE A 181 -24.11 9.22 1.56
N TRP A 182 -25.41 9.03 1.74
CA TRP A 182 -26.09 9.32 3.01
C TRP A 182 -25.58 8.44 4.15
N ALA A 183 -25.05 7.26 3.81
CA ALA A 183 -24.39 6.36 4.76
C ALA A 183 -23.26 7.02 5.58
N LEU A 184 -22.69 8.13 5.10
CA LEU A 184 -21.70 8.92 5.85
C LEU A 184 -22.33 9.82 6.93
N LEU A 185 -23.62 10.11 6.81
CA LEU A 185 -24.33 11.07 7.65
C LEU A 185 -25.34 10.41 8.60
N ASP A 186 -25.89 9.25 8.21
CA ASP A 186 -26.92 8.54 8.97
C ASP A 186 -26.37 7.63 10.09
N GLY A 187 -25.05 7.62 10.25
CA GLY A 187 -24.37 6.80 11.27
C GLY A 187 -24.16 5.33 10.87
N SER A 188 -24.60 4.89 9.68
CA SER A 188 -24.39 3.51 9.22
C SER A 188 -22.93 3.12 9.07
N VAL A 189 -22.02 4.12 8.96
CA VAL A 189 -20.57 3.90 8.98
C VAL A 189 -20.10 3.26 10.29
N TYR A 190 -20.73 3.57 11.41
CA TYR A 190 -20.37 2.99 12.71
C TYR A 190 -20.87 1.55 12.90
N THR A 191 -21.64 1.02 11.96
CA THR A 191 -22.03 -0.40 11.93
C THR A 191 -20.97 -1.32 11.28
N LEU A 192 -19.86 -0.74 10.79
CA LEU A 192 -18.75 -1.46 10.14
C LEU A 192 -17.79 -2.16 11.14
N GLY A 193 -18.14 -2.17 12.43
CA GLY A 193 -17.32 -2.79 13.48
C GLY A 193 -16.43 -1.82 14.26
N LEU A 194 -16.43 -0.52 13.92
CA LEU A 194 -15.78 0.53 14.68
C LEU A 194 -16.83 1.51 15.22
N ASP A 195 -16.77 1.81 16.50
CA ASP A 195 -17.56 2.88 17.09
C ASP A 195 -16.99 4.27 16.71
N ALA A 196 -17.68 5.36 17.14
CA ALA A 196 -17.27 6.72 16.80
C ALA A 196 -15.90 7.10 17.39
N LYS A 197 -15.52 6.54 18.53
CA LYS A 197 -14.22 6.80 19.18
C LYS A 197 -13.09 6.07 18.45
N GLU A 198 -13.32 4.81 18.13
CA GLU A 198 -12.38 3.98 17.36
C GLU A 198 -12.16 4.55 15.95
N MET A 199 -13.23 5.04 15.32
CA MET A 199 -13.14 5.73 14.03
C MET A 199 -12.30 7.02 14.14
N LEU A 200 -12.47 7.79 15.22
CA LEU A 200 -11.66 8.99 15.46
C LEU A 200 -10.18 8.62 15.63
N VAL A 201 -9.88 7.60 16.43
CA VAL A 201 -8.50 7.09 16.61
C VAL A 201 -7.91 6.64 15.28
N PHE A 202 -8.68 5.91 14.47
CA PHE A 202 -8.26 5.49 13.13
C PHE A 202 -7.93 6.69 12.23
N VAL A 203 -8.79 7.70 12.17
CA VAL A 203 -8.57 8.91 11.36
C VAL A 203 -7.32 9.66 11.81
N ILE A 204 -7.10 9.80 13.13
CA ILE A 204 -5.90 10.43 13.68
C ILE A 204 -4.65 9.63 13.30
N ALA A 205 -4.68 8.30 13.45
CA ALA A 205 -3.56 7.43 13.11
C ALA A 205 -3.20 7.52 11.61
N VAL A 206 -4.21 7.50 10.73
CA VAL A 206 -4.02 7.68 9.28
C VAL A 206 -3.45 9.07 8.96
N ALA A 207 -3.92 10.13 9.64
CA ALA A 207 -3.39 11.48 9.45
C ALA A 207 -1.90 11.55 9.84
N ILE A 208 -1.53 10.96 11.00
CA ILE A 208 -0.12 10.87 11.43
C ILE A 208 0.72 10.10 10.40
N LEU A 209 0.25 8.95 9.95
CA LEU A 209 0.93 8.15 8.92
C LEU A 209 1.14 8.95 7.64
N CYS A 210 0.11 9.65 7.16
CA CYS A 210 0.20 10.50 5.97
C CYS A 210 1.20 11.65 6.15
N ILE A 211 1.30 12.25 7.33
CA ILE A 211 2.27 13.30 7.65
C ILE A 211 3.70 12.74 7.62
N VAL A 212 3.93 11.57 8.24
CA VAL A 212 5.23 10.91 8.24
C VAL A 212 5.66 10.52 6.84
N ASP A 213 4.76 9.92 6.05
CA ASP A 213 5.02 9.57 4.65
C ASP A 213 5.25 10.80 3.77
N TRP A 214 4.50 11.88 4.00
CA TRP A 214 4.72 13.15 3.31
C TRP A 214 6.09 13.74 3.65
N TYR A 215 6.51 13.68 4.93
CA TYR A 215 7.85 14.10 5.34
C TYR A 215 8.92 13.29 4.62
N TYR A 216 8.80 11.96 4.60
CA TYR A 216 9.70 11.11 3.84
C TYR A 216 9.76 11.48 2.36
N GLN A 217 8.59 11.74 1.74
CA GLN A 217 8.50 12.13 0.33
C GLN A 217 9.25 13.45 0.03
N LYS A 218 9.20 14.40 0.98
CA LYS A 218 9.85 15.71 0.87
C LYS A 218 11.36 15.65 1.12
N LYS A 219 11.76 14.96 2.17
CA LYS A 219 13.15 14.98 2.67
C LYS A 219 13.97 13.78 2.21
N LYS A 220 13.31 12.71 1.71
CA LYS A 220 13.93 11.41 1.41
C LYS A 220 14.69 10.81 2.59
N ALA A 221 14.23 11.14 3.80
CA ALA A 221 14.78 10.67 5.07
C ALA A 221 13.67 10.09 5.93
N TYR A 222 13.90 8.97 6.57
CA TYR A 222 12.97 8.37 7.50
C TYR A 222 12.83 9.22 8.77
N PHE A 223 11.70 9.08 9.44
CA PHE A 223 11.41 9.85 10.66
C PHE A 223 12.40 9.58 11.81
N ASP A 224 12.95 8.37 11.88
CA ASP A 224 14.00 8.01 12.84
C ASP A 224 15.22 8.90 12.72
N THR A 225 15.60 9.31 11.51
CA THR A 225 16.70 10.24 11.27
C THR A 225 16.44 11.61 11.90
N LEU A 226 15.19 12.06 11.87
CA LEU A 226 14.79 13.31 12.52
C LEU A 226 14.90 13.18 14.04
N VAL A 227 14.47 12.05 14.61
CA VAL A 227 14.54 11.80 16.05
C VAL A 227 16.02 11.70 16.50
N LYS A 228 16.86 10.96 15.77
CA LYS A 228 18.28 10.80 16.08
C LYS A 228 19.06 12.14 16.10
N ASN A 229 18.59 13.14 15.37
CA ASN A 229 19.22 14.46 15.33
C ASN A 229 18.78 15.40 16.48
N GLN A 230 17.90 14.93 17.37
CA GLN A 230 17.47 15.72 18.54
C GLN A 230 18.40 15.48 19.74
N CYS A 231 18.31 16.37 20.74
CA CYS A 231 19.03 16.13 21.99
C CYS A 231 18.47 14.89 22.72
N LEU A 232 19.26 14.28 23.56
CA LEU A 232 18.95 13.00 24.22
C LEU A 232 17.64 13.03 25.00
N ALA A 233 17.35 14.13 25.69
CA ALA A 233 16.12 14.32 26.44
C ALA A 233 14.86 14.25 25.54
N VAL A 234 14.91 14.86 24.37
CA VAL A 234 13.80 14.81 23.37
C VAL A 234 13.66 13.42 22.79
N GLN A 235 14.77 12.72 22.51
CA GLN A 235 14.70 11.33 22.06
C GLN A 235 13.98 10.43 23.06
N TYR A 236 14.36 10.51 24.35
CA TYR A 236 13.70 9.74 25.41
C TYR A 236 12.23 10.11 25.59
N LEU A 237 11.89 11.41 25.51
CA LEU A 237 10.51 11.85 25.60
C LEU A 237 9.66 11.27 24.46
N ILE A 238 10.14 11.28 23.23
CA ILE A 238 9.45 10.70 22.07
C ILE A 238 9.25 9.19 22.26
N VAL A 239 10.32 8.46 22.63
CA VAL A 239 10.24 7.01 22.83
C VAL A 239 9.28 6.66 23.96
N LEU A 240 9.33 7.38 25.08
CA LEU A 240 8.40 7.17 26.21
C LEU A 240 6.96 7.46 25.80
N THR A 241 6.72 8.55 25.07
CA THR A 241 5.39 8.91 24.57
C THR A 241 4.83 7.82 23.66
N LEU A 242 5.62 7.34 22.70
CA LEU A 242 5.23 6.25 21.79
C LEU A 242 4.95 4.95 22.57
N PHE A 243 5.77 4.64 23.57
CA PHE A 243 5.56 3.46 24.43
C PHE A 243 4.24 3.56 25.20
N VAL A 244 3.96 4.71 25.82
CA VAL A 244 2.69 4.95 26.53
C VAL A 244 1.50 4.88 25.57
N MET A 245 1.63 5.43 24.36
CA MET A 245 0.58 5.32 23.33
C MET A 245 0.27 3.87 22.97
N ILE A 246 1.30 3.04 22.81
CA ILE A 246 1.12 1.59 22.54
C ILE A 246 0.37 0.94 23.72
N LEU A 247 0.74 1.25 24.98
CA LEU A 247 0.07 0.69 26.16
C LEU A 247 -1.40 1.12 26.28
N VAL A 248 -1.72 2.36 25.91
CA VAL A 248 -3.08 2.93 26.07
C VAL A 248 -4.00 2.54 24.92
N PHE A 249 -3.49 2.54 23.68
CA PHE A 249 -4.28 2.32 22.46
C PHE A 249 -4.07 0.95 21.83
N GLY A 250 -3.12 0.17 22.35
CA GLY A 250 -2.88 -1.18 21.88
C GLY A 250 -4.05 -2.11 22.18
N VAL A 251 -4.33 -3.03 21.26
CA VAL A 251 -5.33 -4.09 21.47
C VAL A 251 -4.61 -5.31 22.01
N TYR A 252 -5.01 -5.75 23.21
CA TYR A 252 -4.42 -6.88 23.91
C TYR A 252 -5.51 -7.91 24.21
N GLY A 253 -5.18 -9.18 24.22
CA GLY A 253 -6.07 -10.23 24.71
C GLY A 253 -6.20 -11.46 23.79
N GLU A 254 -6.97 -12.45 24.26
CA GLU A 254 -7.27 -13.67 23.50
C GLU A 254 -8.11 -13.33 22.26
N GLY A 255 -7.69 -13.81 21.10
CA GLY A 255 -8.35 -13.56 19.81
C GLY A 255 -7.72 -12.46 18.95
N TYR A 256 -6.69 -11.76 19.45
CA TYR A 256 -5.92 -10.86 18.63
C TYR A 256 -4.96 -11.64 17.70
N ASN A 257 -5.27 -11.67 16.42
CA ASN A 257 -4.36 -12.20 15.42
C ASN A 257 -3.40 -11.10 14.97
N ALA A 258 -2.18 -11.13 15.46
CA ALA A 258 -1.16 -10.12 15.24
C ALA A 258 -0.71 -9.96 13.78
N CYS A 259 -1.11 -10.85 12.88
CA CYS A 259 -0.71 -10.77 11.47
C CYS A 259 -1.78 -11.34 10.55
N LEU A 260 -2.44 -10.47 9.79
CA LEU A 260 -3.38 -10.84 8.70
C LEU A 260 -2.71 -11.58 7.52
N LEU A 261 -1.38 -11.73 7.55
CA LEU A 261 -0.62 -12.43 6.51
C LEU A 261 -0.63 -13.96 6.69
N TYR A 262 -1.14 -14.46 7.82
CA TYR A 262 -1.16 -15.89 8.15
C TYR A 262 -2.58 -16.49 8.24
N THR A 263 -3.61 -15.77 7.81
CA THR A 263 -4.99 -16.30 7.75
C THR A 263 -5.52 -16.39 6.35
#